data_40120c332a389618503ea17ac9b43e2c
#
_entry.id   40120c332a389618503ea17ac9b43e2c
#
_cell.length_a   1.000
_cell.length_b   1.000
_cell.length_c   1.000
_cell.angle_alpha   90.00
_cell.angle_beta   90.00
_cell.angle_gamma   90.00
#
_symmetry.space_group_name_H-M   'P 1'
#
loop_
_entity.id
_entity.type
_entity.pdbx_description
1 polymer ?
#
loop_
_entity_poly.entity_id
_entity_poly.type
_entity_poly.pdbx_seq_one_letter_code
_entity_poly.pdbx_strand_id
1 'polypeptide(L)'
;EISACLVGSEMCIRDRLKTLVKNLDLPAYLQRVGVHTDKIIIGEMRLYEQYDRLVSTENLPLLKDYLKIQLLSQNTHVLDQNLDELAFDFFSKYLRGQQQQRPMDKRALGVINGLLGEAFGKLYVEKYFPAKAKEEMLVLIDYLKRSFAQHIKDLSWMSQETKEKALVKLSKFGVKVGYPDKWQDYSRLVIKPASQASYYENISQIRAWRYQKQLEEVGQKVDKSRWRMTPQTVNAYYNPMNNEIVFPAAILQPPFFSFDADPAVNFGGIGAVIGHEMSHGFDDSGAEYDGDGNLKNWWSDKDKENFKKITKALATQFDKYEPVKGHFVNGTFTSGENIADLGGVNIAYDALQLYLKEHGKVGKISGYTQNQRFFLSWATVWRSVAKEKHLINQVKTDPHTPQYIRAYAPLLNIDAWYKAFDVKEGDKLYKKPQERVKIW
;
A
#
# COMPACT_ATOMS: atom_id res chain seq x y z
N GLU A 1 4.60 -7.98 26.27
CA GLU A 1 3.12 -7.94 26.28
C GLU A 1 2.66 -7.56 24.89
N ILE A 2 2.09 -8.51 24.16
CA ILE A 2 1.40 -8.23 22.90
C ILE A 2 0.07 -7.62 23.32
N SER A 3 -0.05 -6.29 23.23
CA SER A 3 -1.33 -5.61 23.43
C SER A 3 -2.28 -6.09 22.36
N ALA A 4 -3.15 -7.01 22.72
CA ALA A 4 -4.22 -7.47 21.87
C ALA A 4 -5.19 -6.33 21.65
N CYS A 5 -5.43 -5.99 20.42
CA CYS A 5 -6.73 -5.50 19.95
C CYS A 5 -6.65 -5.08 18.49
N LEU A 6 -6.47 -6.03 17.61
CA LEU A 6 -7.08 -5.92 16.29
C LEU A 6 -8.59 -5.98 16.52
N VAL A 7 -9.36 -5.02 16.07
CA VAL A 7 -10.82 -5.07 16.20
C VAL A 7 -11.31 -6.37 15.58
N GLY A 8 -11.90 -7.26 16.41
CA GLY A 8 -12.32 -8.60 15.99
C GLY A 8 -11.26 -9.70 16.07
N SER A 9 -10.03 -9.42 16.54
CA SER A 9 -9.03 -10.45 16.79
C SER A 9 -8.91 -10.79 18.27
N GLU A 10 -8.61 -12.04 18.58
CA GLU A 10 -8.41 -12.52 19.93
C GLU A 10 -7.09 -13.29 20.04
N MET A 11 -6.24 -12.95 21.04
CA MET A 11 -5.09 -13.77 21.36
C MET A 11 -5.57 -14.96 22.18
N CYS A 12 -5.47 -16.15 21.60
CA CYS A 12 -5.93 -17.38 22.22
C CYS A 12 -4.77 -18.27 22.61
N ILE A 13 -4.96 -19.00 23.72
CA ILE A 13 -4.18 -20.21 23.98
C ILE A 13 -4.56 -21.22 22.89
N ARG A 14 -3.57 -21.88 22.28
CA ARG A 14 -3.75 -22.84 21.18
C ARG A 14 -4.89 -23.83 21.42
N ASP A 15 -5.05 -24.33 22.66
CA ASP A 15 -6.09 -25.32 22.99
C ASP A 15 -7.51 -24.77 22.90
N ARG A 16 -7.71 -23.44 22.94
CA ARG A 16 -9.02 -22.83 22.71
C ARG A 16 -9.53 -23.05 21.28
N LEU A 17 -8.64 -23.29 20.32
CA LEU A 17 -9.05 -23.64 18.95
C LEU A 17 -9.91 -24.91 18.89
N LYS A 18 -9.71 -25.86 19.81
CA LYS A 18 -10.54 -27.08 19.89
C LYS A 18 -11.99 -26.77 20.25
N THR A 19 -12.23 -25.70 20.99
CA THR A 19 -13.58 -25.26 21.37
C THR A 19 -14.26 -24.42 20.30
N LEU A 20 -13.48 -23.72 19.47
CA LEU A 20 -13.99 -22.89 18.38
C LEU A 20 -14.39 -23.70 17.14
N VAL A 21 -13.61 -24.75 16.84
CA VAL A 21 -13.86 -25.61 15.67
C VAL A 21 -13.79 -27.06 16.14
N LYS A 22 -14.96 -27.71 16.28
CA LYS A 22 -15.06 -29.08 16.83
C LYS A 22 -14.78 -30.14 15.78
N ASN A 23 -15.17 -29.88 14.54
CA ASN A 23 -15.05 -30.81 13.42
C ASN A 23 -13.65 -30.84 12.78
N LEU A 24 -12.72 -29.97 13.23
CA LEU A 24 -11.35 -29.89 12.70
C LEU A 24 -10.36 -29.73 13.88
N ASP A 25 -9.46 -30.69 14.05
CA ASP A 25 -8.39 -30.56 15.06
C ASP A 25 -7.32 -29.57 14.56
N LEU A 26 -7.60 -28.25 14.71
CA LEU A 26 -6.69 -27.18 14.34
C LEU A 26 -5.35 -27.24 15.08
N PRO A 27 -5.27 -27.55 16.40
CA PRO A 27 -3.99 -27.75 17.06
C PRO A 27 -3.14 -28.87 16.45
N ALA A 28 -3.73 -30.01 16.14
CA ALA A 28 -3.01 -31.11 15.47
C ALA A 28 -2.59 -30.72 14.04
N TYR A 29 -3.43 -29.98 13.32
CA TYR A 29 -3.07 -29.43 12.01
C TYR A 29 -1.86 -28.50 12.12
N LEU A 30 -1.83 -27.54 13.04
CA LEU A 30 -0.72 -26.62 13.25
C LEU A 30 0.58 -27.37 13.54
N GLN A 31 0.55 -28.38 14.42
CA GLN A 31 1.71 -29.23 14.68
C GLN A 31 2.20 -29.95 13.44
N ARG A 32 1.28 -30.52 12.67
CA ARG A 32 1.60 -31.28 11.43
C ARG A 32 2.25 -30.39 10.37
N VAL A 33 1.86 -29.12 10.28
CA VAL A 33 2.45 -28.15 9.35
C VAL A 33 3.68 -27.43 9.92
N GLY A 34 4.18 -27.83 11.10
CA GLY A 34 5.42 -27.34 11.69
C GLY A 34 5.26 -26.07 12.54
N VAL A 35 4.03 -25.65 12.88
CA VAL A 35 3.80 -24.49 13.75
C VAL A 35 3.74 -24.94 15.21
N HIS A 36 4.79 -24.67 15.94
CA HIS A 36 4.95 -25.03 17.36
C HIS A 36 4.87 -23.77 18.22
N THR A 37 3.68 -23.41 18.67
CA THR A 37 3.44 -22.26 19.57
C THR A 37 2.24 -22.52 20.47
N ASP A 38 2.27 -21.96 21.66
CA ASP A 38 1.16 -22.01 22.62
C ASP A 38 0.20 -20.83 22.48
N LYS A 39 0.63 -19.78 21.78
CA LYS A 39 -0.16 -18.56 21.56
C LYS A 39 -0.35 -18.32 20.09
N ILE A 40 -1.57 -17.99 19.71
CA ILE A 40 -1.97 -17.63 18.35
C ILE A 40 -2.88 -16.42 18.37
N ILE A 41 -2.86 -15.64 17.31
CA ILE A 41 -3.80 -14.55 17.10
C ILE A 41 -4.84 -15.02 16.06
N ILE A 42 -6.12 -14.91 16.40
CA ILE A 42 -7.22 -15.22 15.52
C ILE A 42 -7.82 -13.89 15.06
N GLY A 43 -7.69 -13.59 13.76
CA GLY A 43 -8.15 -12.33 13.17
C GLY A 43 -9.68 -12.26 13.05
N GLU A 44 -10.29 -13.28 12.47
CA GLU A 44 -11.71 -13.28 12.09
C GLU A 44 -12.50 -14.34 12.88
N MET A 45 -12.82 -14.05 14.14
CA MET A 45 -13.52 -14.98 15.03
C MET A 45 -14.81 -15.55 14.42
N ARG A 46 -15.63 -14.72 13.78
CA ARG A 46 -16.87 -15.13 13.14
C ARG A 46 -16.67 -16.19 12.05
N LEU A 47 -15.53 -16.16 11.35
CA LEU A 47 -15.21 -17.19 10.35
C LEU A 47 -14.98 -18.55 11.01
N TYR A 48 -14.26 -18.58 12.12
CA TYR A 48 -13.98 -19.81 12.85
C TYR A 48 -15.26 -20.43 13.46
N GLU A 49 -16.19 -19.62 13.92
CA GLU A 49 -17.52 -20.07 14.37
C GLU A 49 -18.34 -20.77 13.27
N GLN A 50 -18.09 -20.42 11.98
CA GLN A 50 -18.75 -21.04 10.85
C GLN A 50 -18.04 -22.33 10.36
N TYR A 51 -16.80 -22.60 10.77
CA TYR A 51 -16.05 -23.77 10.28
C TYR A 51 -16.73 -25.09 10.63
N ASP A 52 -17.32 -25.25 11.81
CA ASP A 52 -18.04 -26.47 12.17
C ASP A 52 -19.23 -26.74 11.23
N ARG A 53 -19.87 -25.69 10.74
CA ARG A 53 -20.96 -25.79 9.77
C ARG A 53 -20.43 -26.14 8.38
N LEU A 54 -19.30 -25.58 7.99
CA LEU A 54 -18.67 -25.81 6.69
C LEU A 54 -17.97 -27.16 6.64
N VAL A 55 -17.20 -27.50 7.67
CA VAL A 55 -16.42 -28.74 7.79
C VAL A 55 -17.29 -29.81 8.45
N SER A 56 -18.23 -30.36 7.69
CA SER A 56 -19.11 -31.45 8.12
C SER A 56 -18.94 -32.64 7.20
N THR A 57 -19.35 -33.81 7.68
CA THR A 57 -19.35 -35.05 6.86
C THR A 57 -20.19 -34.89 5.59
N GLU A 58 -21.29 -34.16 5.68
CA GLU A 58 -22.19 -33.87 4.57
C GLU A 58 -21.50 -33.02 3.49
N ASN A 59 -20.73 -31.99 3.89
CA ASN A 59 -20.02 -31.07 2.99
C ASN A 59 -18.68 -31.62 2.49
N LEU A 60 -18.21 -32.78 3.01
CA LEU A 60 -16.89 -33.31 2.68
C LEU A 60 -16.64 -33.51 1.17
N PRO A 61 -17.58 -34.00 0.36
CA PRO A 61 -17.39 -34.08 -1.09
C PRO A 61 -17.19 -32.72 -1.73
N LEU A 62 -18.02 -31.74 -1.39
CA LEU A 62 -17.93 -30.37 -1.88
C LEU A 62 -16.60 -29.69 -1.49
N LEU A 63 -16.17 -29.88 -0.25
CA LEU A 63 -14.87 -29.36 0.22
C LEU A 63 -13.69 -29.97 -0.52
N LYS A 64 -13.73 -31.27 -0.81
CA LYS A 64 -12.71 -31.94 -1.62
C LYS A 64 -12.64 -31.35 -3.03
N ASP A 65 -13.78 -31.13 -3.66
CA ASP A 65 -13.81 -30.54 -5.00
C ASP A 65 -13.40 -29.07 -5.00
N TYR A 66 -13.80 -28.31 -3.98
CA TYR A 66 -13.31 -26.94 -3.78
C TYR A 66 -11.78 -26.89 -3.66
N LEU A 67 -11.18 -27.76 -2.83
CA LEU A 67 -9.72 -27.82 -2.67
C LEU A 67 -9.00 -28.24 -3.96
N LYS A 68 -9.57 -29.18 -4.75
CA LYS A 68 -9.02 -29.56 -6.06
C LYS A 68 -9.04 -28.38 -7.04
N ILE A 69 -10.17 -27.65 -7.11
CA ILE A 69 -10.30 -26.48 -7.98
C ILE A 69 -9.33 -25.39 -7.54
N GLN A 70 -9.18 -25.13 -6.24
CA GLN A 70 -8.19 -24.17 -5.73
C GLN A 70 -6.76 -24.56 -6.11
N LEU A 71 -6.41 -25.83 -5.93
CA LEU A 71 -5.07 -26.33 -6.30
C LEU A 71 -4.80 -26.18 -7.79
N LEU A 72 -5.75 -26.54 -8.65
CA LEU A 72 -5.63 -26.38 -10.09
C LEU A 72 -5.53 -24.90 -10.48
N SER A 73 -6.41 -24.04 -9.96
CA SER A 73 -6.46 -22.62 -10.29
C SER A 73 -5.16 -21.88 -9.91
N GLN A 74 -4.53 -22.27 -8.79
CA GLN A 74 -3.24 -21.70 -8.37
C GLN A 74 -2.05 -22.17 -9.21
N ASN A 75 -2.20 -23.20 -10.01
CA ASN A 75 -1.12 -23.82 -10.77
C ASN A 75 -1.35 -23.85 -12.29
N THR A 76 -2.43 -23.26 -12.80
CA THR A 76 -2.78 -23.29 -14.23
C THR A 76 -1.60 -22.89 -15.14
N HIS A 77 -0.84 -21.85 -14.74
CA HIS A 77 0.26 -21.29 -15.49
C HIS A 77 1.55 -22.17 -15.50
N VAL A 78 1.58 -23.24 -14.71
CA VAL A 78 2.73 -24.17 -14.59
C VAL A 78 2.39 -25.62 -14.94
N LEU A 79 1.13 -25.91 -15.26
CA LEU A 79 0.68 -27.26 -15.61
C LEU A 79 0.72 -27.50 -17.13
N ASP A 80 -0.27 -26.98 -17.85
CA ASP A 80 -0.36 -27.12 -19.29
C ASP A 80 -0.96 -25.90 -19.96
N GLN A 81 -0.85 -25.83 -21.29
CA GLN A 81 -1.30 -24.68 -22.06
C GLN A 81 -2.83 -24.51 -22.01
N ASN A 82 -3.61 -25.59 -22.02
CA ASN A 82 -5.07 -25.49 -22.04
C ASN A 82 -5.59 -24.87 -20.74
N LEU A 83 -5.04 -25.29 -19.60
CA LEU A 83 -5.37 -24.72 -18.29
C LEU A 83 -4.93 -23.26 -18.17
N ASP A 84 -3.77 -22.90 -18.71
CA ASP A 84 -3.30 -21.53 -18.73
C ASP A 84 -4.20 -20.63 -19.61
N GLU A 85 -4.62 -21.10 -20.78
CA GLU A 85 -5.55 -20.39 -21.67
C GLU A 85 -6.94 -20.22 -21.02
N LEU A 86 -7.45 -21.27 -20.38
CA LEU A 86 -8.72 -21.22 -19.66
C LEU A 86 -8.68 -20.20 -18.52
N ALA A 87 -7.58 -20.19 -17.76
CA ALA A 87 -7.38 -19.21 -16.70
C ALA A 87 -7.29 -17.78 -17.26
N PHE A 88 -6.58 -17.59 -18.37
CA PHE A 88 -6.50 -16.30 -19.06
C PHE A 88 -7.87 -15.83 -19.54
N ASP A 89 -8.65 -16.70 -20.19
CA ASP A 89 -9.98 -16.35 -20.70
C ASP A 89 -10.92 -15.91 -19.58
N PHE A 90 -10.88 -16.53 -18.42
CA PHE A 90 -11.71 -16.15 -17.29
C PHE A 90 -11.14 -14.94 -16.54
N PHE A 91 -9.94 -15.05 -15.96
CA PHE A 91 -9.40 -14.02 -15.04
C PHE A 91 -8.95 -12.74 -15.74
N SER A 92 -8.44 -12.86 -16.97
CA SER A 92 -7.86 -11.69 -17.67
C SER A 92 -8.82 -11.13 -18.72
N LYS A 93 -9.37 -11.97 -19.57
CA LYS A 93 -10.21 -11.53 -20.68
C LYS A 93 -11.65 -11.22 -20.22
N TYR A 94 -12.30 -12.14 -19.51
CA TYR A 94 -13.68 -11.93 -19.06
C TYR A 94 -13.77 -10.88 -17.95
N LEU A 95 -12.99 -11.03 -16.86
CA LEU A 95 -13.08 -10.14 -15.70
C LEU A 95 -12.42 -8.77 -15.93
N ARG A 96 -11.29 -8.71 -16.64
CA ARG A 96 -10.48 -7.49 -16.78
C ARG A 96 -10.50 -6.88 -18.18
N GLY A 97 -11.09 -7.55 -19.17
CA GLY A 97 -11.18 -7.07 -20.55
C GLY A 97 -9.85 -7.14 -21.34
N GLN A 98 -8.85 -7.88 -20.87
CA GLN A 98 -7.60 -8.08 -21.58
C GLN A 98 -7.85 -8.91 -22.83
N GLN A 99 -7.34 -8.50 -24.02
CA GLN A 99 -7.63 -9.18 -25.29
C GLN A 99 -6.59 -10.25 -25.65
N GLN A 100 -5.35 -10.06 -25.23
CA GLN A 100 -4.24 -10.96 -25.57
C GLN A 100 -3.39 -11.26 -24.33
N GLN A 101 -2.89 -12.50 -24.27
CA GLN A 101 -1.96 -12.91 -23.23
C GLN A 101 -0.64 -12.15 -23.37
N ARG A 102 0.02 -11.87 -22.25
CA ARG A 102 1.35 -11.27 -22.27
C ARG A 102 2.37 -12.23 -22.90
N PRO A 103 3.40 -11.70 -23.61
CA PRO A 103 4.52 -12.50 -24.11
C PRO A 103 5.15 -13.34 -23.00
N MET A 104 5.68 -14.51 -23.36
CA MET A 104 6.20 -15.50 -22.40
C MET A 104 7.37 -14.94 -21.56
N ASP A 105 8.25 -14.13 -22.15
CA ASP A 105 9.34 -13.46 -21.42
C ASP A 105 8.82 -12.55 -20.30
N LYS A 106 7.76 -11.79 -20.56
CA LYS A 106 7.11 -10.92 -19.55
C LYS A 106 6.41 -11.73 -18.45
N ARG A 107 5.85 -12.87 -18.81
CA ARG A 107 5.21 -13.79 -17.85
C ARG A 107 6.27 -14.47 -16.97
N ALA A 108 7.36 -14.94 -17.56
CA ALA A 108 8.49 -15.53 -16.82
C ALA A 108 9.11 -14.53 -15.83
N LEU A 109 9.33 -13.28 -16.26
CA LEU A 109 9.78 -12.21 -15.36
C LEU A 109 8.80 -11.98 -14.21
N GLY A 110 7.49 -12.03 -14.46
CA GLY A 110 6.46 -11.93 -13.42
C GLY A 110 6.58 -13.04 -12.37
N VAL A 111 6.83 -14.28 -12.80
CA VAL A 111 7.02 -15.43 -11.90
C VAL A 111 8.30 -15.27 -11.08
N ILE A 112 9.44 -14.93 -11.71
CA ILE A 112 10.71 -14.67 -11.02
C ILE A 112 10.53 -13.56 -9.98
N ASN A 113 9.87 -12.47 -10.37
CA ASN A 113 9.59 -11.34 -9.48
C ASN A 113 8.74 -11.74 -8.27
N GLY A 114 7.74 -12.58 -8.47
CA GLY A 114 6.86 -13.05 -7.39
C GLY A 114 7.50 -14.08 -6.45
N LEU A 115 8.41 -14.90 -6.94
CA LEU A 115 9.00 -16.01 -6.20
C LEU A 115 10.41 -15.75 -5.66
N LEU A 116 11.25 -15.07 -6.45
CA LEU A 116 12.67 -14.78 -6.17
C LEU A 116 12.94 -13.26 -6.24
N GLY A 117 11.94 -12.47 -5.86
CA GLY A 117 11.91 -11.03 -6.12
C GLY A 117 13.09 -10.27 -5.52
N GLU A 118 13.58 -10.64 -4.34
CA GLU A 118 14.70 -9.95 -3.71
C GLU A 118 16.04 -10.30 -4.37
N ALA A 119 16.22 -11.56 -4.83
CA ALA A 119 17.39 -11.92 -5.63
C ALA A 119 17.42 -11.14 -6.97
N PHE A 120 16.26 -11.01 -7.63
CA PHE A 120 16.13 -10.19 -8.83
C PHE A 120 16.30 -8.70 -8.54
N GLY A 121 15.80 -8.24 -7.38
CA GLY A 121 15.94 -6.87 -6.88
C GLY A 121 17.40 -6.44 -6.69
N LYS A 122 18.26 -7.35 -6.26
CA LYS A 122 19.69 -7.07 -6.12
C LYS A 122 20.33 -6.71 -7.48
N LEU A 123 20.05 -7.47 -8.52
CA LEU A 123 20.52 -7.17 -9.88
C LEU A 123 19.94 -5.85 -10.42
N TYR A 124 18.67 -5.56 -10.08
CA TYR A 124 18.04 -4.30 -10.46
C TYR A 124 18.74 -3.11 -9.81
N VAL A 125 19.01 -3.18 -8.51
CA VAL A 125 19.68 -2.11 -7.75
C VAL A 125 21.08 -1.86 -8.25
N GLU A 126 21.88 -2.92 -8.46
CA GLU A 126 23.25 -2.83 -9.00
C GLU A 126 23.30 -2.08 -10.34
N LYS A 127 22.25 -2.21 -11.16
CA LYS A 127 22.21 -1.60 -12.50
C LYS A 127 21.56 -0.22 -12.53
N TYR A 128 20.53 0.03 -11.73
CA TYR A 128 19.61 1.16 -11.94
C TYR A 128 19.45 2.10 -10.73
N PHE A 129 20.05 1.80 -9.58
CA PHE A 129 19.87 2.62 -8.40
C PHE A 129 21.20 3.18 -7.87
N PRO A 130 21.55 4.42 -8.22
CA PRO A 130 22.77 5.06 -7.71
C PRO A 130 22.64 5.45 -6.24
N ALA A 131 23.73 5.37 -5.48
CA ALA A 131 23.78 5.70 -4.06
C ALA A 131 23.27 7.12 -3.75
N LYS A 132 23.55 8.10 -4.62
CA LYS A 132 23.09 9.47 -4.51
C LYS A 132 21.56 9.62 -4.40
N ALA A 133 20.80 8.68 -5.02
CA ALA A 133 19.34 8.68 -4.93
C ALA A 133 18.83 8.52 -3.49
N LYS A 134 19.51 7.68 -2.70
CA LYS A 134 19.16 7.46 -1.30
C LYS A 134 19.39 8.74 -0.46
N GLU A 135 20.50 9.42 -0.69
CA GLU A 135 20.85 10.65 0.04
C GLU A 135 19.84 11.77 -0.24
N GLU A 136 19.51 12.02 -1.49
CA GLU A 136 18.57 13.07 -1.86
C GLU A 136 17.14 12.78 -1.37
N MET A 137 16.74 11.51 -1.37
CA MET A 137 15.46 11.10 -0.78
C MET A 137 15.38 11.40 0.72
N LEU A 138 16.47 11.18 1.47
CA LEU A 138 16.48 11.48 2.91
C LEU A 138 16.34 12.99 3.16
N VAL A 139 16.90 13.83 2.30
CA VAL A 139 16.70 15.28 2.36
C VAL A 139 15.23 15.65 2.12
N LEU A 140 14.60 15.10 1.08
CA LEU A 140 13.17 15.32 0.83
C LEU A 140 12.31 14.90 2.02
N ILE A 141 12.58 13.73 2.59
CA ILE A 141 11.83 13.19 3.74
C ILE A 141 11.97 14.13 4.97
N ASP A 142 13.13 14.71 5.20
CA ASP A 142 13.33 15.69 6.30
C ASP A 142 12.41 16.91 6.11
N TYR A 143 12.41 17.51 4.91
CA TYR A 143 11.51 18.64 4.62
C TYR A 143 10.03 18.28 4.80
N LEU A 144 9.63 17.07 4.37
CA LEU A 144 8.26 16.62 4.55
C LEU A 144 7.91 16.38 6.03
N LYS A 145 8.81 15.78 6.82
CA LYS A 145 8.62 15.63 8.27
C LYS A 145 8.46 16.98 8.96
N ARG A 146 9.30 17.96 8.62
CA ARG A 146 9.21 19.32 9.16
C ARG A 146 7.90 20.00 8.78
N SER A 147 7.48 19.89 7.53
CA SER A 147 6.21 20.40 7.05
C SER A 147 5.03 19.74 7.78
N PHE A 148 5.01 18.42 7.86
CA PHE A 148 3.91 17.69 8.53
C PHE A 148 3.84 18.02 10.02
N ALA A 149 4.98 18.14 10.70
CA ALA A 149 5.01 18.56 12.09
C ALA A 149 4.37 19.95 12.28
N GLN A 150 4.59 20.87 11.33
CA GLN A 150 3.94 22.19 11.36
C GLN A 150 2.44 22.08 11.12
N HIS A 151 1.99 21.29 10.12
CA HIS A 151 0.57 21.04 9.88
C HIS A 151 -0.13 20.52 11.15
N ILE A 152 0.44 19.50 11.82
CA ILE A 152 -0.13 18.97 13.07
C ILE A 152 -0.28 20.05 14.14
N LYS A 153 0.73 20.93 14.31
CA LYS A 153 0.67 22.05 15.29
C LYS A 153 -0.45 23.03 14.97
N ASP A 154 -0.70 23.29 13.70
CA ASP A 154 -1.65 24.31 13.24
C ASP A 154 -3.10 23.81 13.14
N LEU A 155 -3.36 22.48 13.33
CA LEU A 155 -4.72 21.91 13.27
C LEU A 155 -5.64 22.56 14.32
N SER A 156 -6.72 23.15 13.86
CA SER A 156 -7.72 23.78 14.75
C SER A 156 -8.70 22.78 15.38
N TRP A 157 -8.89 21.62 14.77
CA TRP A 157 -9.85 20.61 15.19
C TRP A 157 -9.29 19.59 16.18
N MET A 158 -7.97 19.52 16.35
CA MET A 158 -7.27 18.57 17.21
C MET A 158 -6.82 19.25 18.51
N SER A 159 -7.05 18.60 19.66
CA SER A 159 -6.63 19.06 20.96
C SER A 159 -5.09 19.08 21.09
N GLN A 160 -4.59 19.90 22.02
CA GLN A 160 -3.14 20.00 22.25
C GLN A 160 -2.52 18.67 22.69
N GLU A 161 -3.22 17.90 23.54
CA GLU A 161 -2.79 16.59 24.00
C GLU A 161 -2.62 15.61 22.83
N THR A 162 -3.60 15.57 21.91
CA THR A 162 -3.54 14.68 20.73
C THR A 162 -2.46 15.14 19.76
N LYS A 163 -2.25 16.45 19.57
CA LYS A 163 -1.14 17.00 18.77
C LYS A 163 0.22 16.53 19.27
N GLU A 164 0.46 16.59 20.58
CA GLU A 164 1.71 16.15 21.18
C GLU A 164 1.97 14.66 20.92
N LYS A 165 0.97 13.81 21.09
CA LYS A 165 1.04 12.38 20.76
C LYS A 165 1.27 12.14 19.26
N ALA A 166 0.62 12.92 18.39
CA ALA A 166 0.82 12.86 16.95
C ALA A 166 2.26 13.23 16.56
N LEU A 167 2.82 14.29 17.14
CA LEU A 167 4.21 14.69 16.94
C LEU A 167 5.21 13.61 17.42
N VAL A 168 4.94 12.98 18.57
CA VAL A 168 5.73 11.84 19.05
C VAL A 168 5.67 10.68 18.06
N LYS A 169 4.48 10.34 17.55
CA LYS A 169 4.33 9.29 16.52
C LYS A 169 5.11 9.63 15.25
N LEU A 170 5.00 10.86 14.75
CA LEU A 170 5.73 11.34 13.58
C LEU A 170 7.26 11.29 13.78
N SER A 171 7.75 11.63 14.96
CA SER A 171 9.19 11.58 15.28
C SER A 171 9.76 10.16 15.27
N LYS A 172 8.92 9.16 15.56
CA LYS A 172 9.27 7.74 15.57
C LYS A 172 9.16 7.05 14.21
N PHE A 173 8.78 7.76 13.13
CA PHE A 173 8.68 7.15 11.80
C PHE A 173 10.02 6.58 11.35
N GLY A 174 10.05 5.24 11.21
CA GLY A 174 11.11 4.54 10.50
C GLY A 174 11.09 4.90 9.01
N VAL A 175 12.27 4.92 8.38
CA VAL A 175 12.41 5.25 6.96
C VAL A 175 13.28 4.22 6.27
N LYS A 176 12.77 3.64 5.19
CA LYS A 176 13.50 2.70 4.35
C LYS A 176 13.48 3.19 2.90
N VAL A 177 14.67 3.32 2.29
CA VAL A 177 14.84 3.87 0.94
C VAL A 177 15.71 2.95 0.09
N GLY A 178 15.21 2.62 -1.09
CA GLY A 178 15.91 1.89 -2.13
C GLY A 178 15.82 0.37 -2.00
N TYR A 179 16.53 -0.20 -1.05
CA TYR A 179 16.67 -1.64 -0.90
C TYR A 179 17.05 -2.04 0.53
N PRO A 180 16.86 -3.33 0.94
CA PRO A 180 17.19 -3.80 2.28
C PRO A 180 18.71 -3.85 2.50
N ASP A 181 19.15 -3.47 3.71
CA ASP A 181 20.59 -3.53 4.07
C ASP A 181 21.11 -4.97 4.13
N LYS A 182 20.21 -5.94 4.43
CA LYS A 182 20.50 -7.37 4.44
C LYS A 182 19.61 -8.10 3.44
N TRP A 183 20.23 -8.64 2.42
CA TRP A 183 19.56 -9.43 1.38
C TRP A 183 19.13 -10.81 1.89
N GLN A 184 18.01 -11.31 1.36
CA GLN A 184 17.56 -12.68 1.59
C GLN A 184 18.61 -13.67 1.14
N ASP A 185 18.96 -14.62 2.01
CA ASP A 185 19.89 -15.71 1.66
C ASP A 185 19.14 -16.84 0.93
N TYR A 186 19.53 -17.07 -0.31
CA TYR A 186 19.02 -18.12 -1.19
C TYR A 186 19.99 -19.32 -1.31
N SER A 187 21.09 -19.40 -0.56
CA SER A 187 22.12 -20.41 -0.71
C SER A 187 21.62 -21.85 -0.55
N ARG A 188 20.54 -22.03 0.21
CA ARG A 188 19.91 -23.36 0.41
C ARG A 188 18.86 -23.71 -0.63
N LEU A 189 18.53 -22.79 -1.56
CA LEU A 189 17.53 -23.02 -2.59
C LEU A 189 18.20 -23.64 -3.83
N VAL A 190 17.75 -24.83 -4.21
CA VAL A 190 18.25 -25.52 -5.39
C VAL A 190 17.19 -25.45 -6.49
N ILE A 191 17.54 -24.82 -7.62
CA ILE A 191 16.75 -24.81 -8.84
C ILE A 191 17.42 -25.76 -9.84
N LYS A 192 16.68 -26.73 -10.32
CA LYS A 192 17.21 -27.75 -11.25
C LYS A 192 16.99 -27.31 -12.71
N PRO A 193 17.88 -27.66 -13.62
CA PRO A 193 17.69 -27.42 -15.05
C PRO A 193 16.46 -28.21 -15.57
N ALA A 194 15.91 -27.79 -16.71
CA ALA A 194 14.72 -28.41 -17.32
C ALA A 194 14.90 -29.88 -17.68
N SER A 195 16.14 -30.35 -17.84
CA SER A 195 16.50 -31.77 -18.07
C SER A 195 16.34 -32.64 -16.81
N GLN A 196 16.24 -32.05 -15.61
CA GLN A 196 16.23 -32.75 -14.33
C GLN A 196 14.97 -32.52 -13.52
N ALA A 197 14.20 -31.45 -13.79
CA ALA A 197 12.96 -31.14 -13.14
C ALA A 197 12.00 -30.37 -14.05
N SER A 198 10.72 -30.60 -13.88
CA SER A 198 9.67 -29.82 -14.53
C SER A 198 9.62 -28.39 -13.94
N TYR A 199 8.94 -27.50 -14.66
CA TYR A 199 8.66 -26.15 -14.17
C TYR A 199 7.86 -26.16 -12.87
N TYR A 200 6.84 -27.04 -12.78
CA TYR A 200 6.03 -27.21 -11.57
C TYR A 200 6.88 -27.65 -10.35
N GLU A 201 7.81 -28.60 -10.55
CA GLU A 201 8.68 -29.06 -9.44
C GLU A 201 9.57 -27.94 -8.92
N ASN A 202 10.18 -27.13 -9.80
CA ASN A 202 10.98 -25.98 -9.40
C ASN A 202 10.14 -24.93 -8.63
N ILE A 203 8.93 -24.61 -9.12
CA ILE A 203 8.02 -23.70 -8.42
C ILE A 203 7.62 -24.25 -7.04
N SER A 204 7.32 -25.54 -6.96
CA SER A 204 6.96 -26.21 -5.70
C SER A 204 8.13 -26.19 -4.72
N GLN A 205 9.37 -26.42 -5.21
CA GLN A 205 10.57 -26.32 -4.38
C GLN A 205 10.76 -24.91 -3.80
N ILE A 206 10.57 -23.86 -4.61
CA ILE A 206 10.66 -22.47 -4.13
C ILE A 206 9.59 -22.20 -3.07
N ARG A 207 8.35 -22.63 -3.30
CA ARG A 207 7.23 -22.46 -2.35
C ARG A 207 7.52 -23.18 -1.02
N ALA A 208 8.02 -24.41 -1.08
CA ALA A 208 8.40 -25.17 0.11
C ALA A 208 9.54 -24.49 0.88
N TRP A 209 10.57 -23.99 0.19
CA TRP A 209 11.66 -23.23 0.80
C TRP A 209 11.15 -21.95 1.48
N ARG A 210 10.27 -21.18 0.82
CA ARG A 210 9.65 -19.97 1.41
C ARG A 210 8.84 -20.30 2.65
N TYR A 211 8.05 -21.38 2.60
CA TYR A 211 7.27 -21.83 3.74
C TYR A 211 8.18 -22.22 4.92
N GLN A 212 9.27 -22.93 4.66
CA GLN A 212 10.26 -23.26 5.70
C GLN A 212 10.87 -22.01 6.32
N LYS A 213 11.15 -20.97 5.52
CA LYS A 213 11.61 -19.67 6.05
C LYS A 213 10.57 -18.99 6.95
N GLN A 214 9.29 -19.09 6.63
CA GLN A 214 8.22 -18.56 7.49
C GLN A 214 8.11 -19.34 8.81
N LEU A 215 8.30 -20.66 8.78
CA LEU A 215 8.32 -21.48 10.01
C LEU A 215 9.50 -21.13 10.92
N GLU A 216 10.67 -20.82 10.38
CA GLU A 216 11.84 -20.38 11.14
C GLU A 216 11.59 -19.09 11.95
N GLU A 217 10.57 -18.30 11.58
CA GLU A 217 10.20 -17.05 12.24
C GLU A 217 9.20 -17.23 13.40
N VAL A 218 8.51 -18.38 13.44
CA VAL A 218 7.52 -18.66 14.48
C VAL A 218 8.20 -18.61 15.86
N GLY A 219 7.67 -17.79 16.75
CA GLY A 219 8.22 -17.59 18.09
C GLY A 219 9.45 -16.65 18.17
N GLN A 220 9.94 -16.15 17.04
CA GLN A 220 11.02 -15.17 17.02
C GLN A 220 10.50 -13.74 17.21
N LYS A 221 11.38 -12.82 17.62
CA LYS A 221 11.07 -11.40 17.60
C LYS A 221 10.86 -10.94 16.14
N VAL A 222 9.90 -10.04 15.96
CA VAL A 222 9.66 -9.41 14.63
C VAL A 222 10.93 -8.72 14.14
N ASP A 223 11.41 -9.14 12.99
CA ASP A 223 12.53 -8.49 12.30
C ASP A 223 12.02 -7.25 11.56
N LYS A 224 12.15 -6.08 12.19
CA LYS A 224 11.76 -4.79 11.61
C LYS A 224 12.62 -4.38 10.40
N SER A 225 13.75 -5.05 10.12
CA SER A 225 14.58 -4.76 8.95
C SER A 225 13.98 -5.26 7.63
N ARG A 226 13.03 -6.19 7.69
CA ARG A 226 12.41 -6.82 6.51
C ARG A 226 11.59 -5.83 5.68
N TRP A 227 11.61 -6.04 4.38
CA TRP A 227 10.80 -5.31 3.41
C TRP A 227 9.62 -6.18 2.94
N ARG A 228 8.46 -5.53 2.72
CA ARG A 228 7.27 -6.20 2.15
C ARG A 228 7.24 -6.13 0.63
N MET A 229 7.92 -5.14 0.05
CA MET A 229 8.07 -4.96 -1.40
C MET A 229 9.51 -5.16 -1.82
N THR A 230 9.69 -5.66 -3.04
CA THR A 230 11.02 -5.83 -3.64
C THR A 230 11.54 -4.50 -4.21
N PRO A 231 12.86 -4.29 -4.33
CA PRO A 231 13.43 -3.03 -4.83
C PRO A 231 12.95 -2.60 -6.21
N GLN A 232 12.60 -3.54 -7.08
CA GLN A 232 12.08 -3.27 -8.44
C GLN A 232 10.56 -3.02 -8.50
N THR A 233 9.89 -2.88 -7.36
CA THR A 233 8.48 -2.53 -7.30
C THR A 233 8.30 -1.01 -7.44
N VAL A 234 7.49 -0.58 -8.43
CA VAL A 234 7.10 0.83 -8.58
C VAL A 234 5.90 1.09 -7.66
N ASN A 235 6.18 1.23 -6.38
CA ASN A 235 5.21 1.55 -5.33
C ASN A 235 5.94 1.96 -4.06
N ALA A 236 5.18 2.40 -3.04
CA ALA A 236 5.63 2.68 -1.69
C ALA A 236 4.62 2.09 -0.68
N TYR A 237 4.92 2.12 0.61
CA TYR A 237 3.95 1.75 1.63
C TYR A 237 4.30 2.32 3.01
N TYR A 238 3.25 2.56 3.81
CA TYR A 238 3.35 2.71 5.25
C TYR A 238 3.04 1.38 5.94
N ASN A 239 3.81 1.05 6.97
CA ASN A 239 3.58 -0.13 7.81
C ASN A 239 3.23 0.31 9.24
N PRO A 240 1.95 0.23 9.67
CA PRO A 240 1.53 0.71 10.98
C PRO A 240 2.15 -0.05 12.14
N MET A 241 2.40 -1.36 12.02
CA MET A 241 3.01 -2.18 13.07
C MET A 241 4.47 -1.85 13.34
N ASN A 242 5.18 -1.31 12.36
CA ASN A 242 6.55 -0.84 12.51
C ASN A 242 6.65 0.68 12.62
N ASN A 243 5.55 1.40 12.35
CA ASN A 243 5.49 2.84 12.21
C ASN A 243 6.58 3.34 11.22
N GLU A 244 6.59 2.78 10.01
CA GLU A 244 7.62 3.03 9.01
C GLU A 244 7.06 3.31 7.62
N ILE A 245 7.76 4.16 6.86
CA ILE A 245 7.53 4.43 5.44
C ILE A 245 8.64 3.80 4.60
N VAL A 246 8.27 3.18 3.47
CA VAL A 246 9.20 2.39 2.66
C VAL A 246 9.08 2.73 1.18
N PHE A 247 10.20 3.07 0.55
CA PHE A 247 10.29 3.48 -0.85
C PHE A 247 11.27 2.57 -1.60
N PRO A 248 10.80 1.55 -2.34
CA PRO A 248 11.64 0.72 -3.20
C PRO A 248 12.38 1.53 -4.27
N ALA A 249 13.53 1.02 -4.73
CA ALA A 249 14.38 1.71 -5.69
C ALA A 249 13.66 2.10 -7.00
N ALA A 250 12.71 1.29 -7.44
CA ALA A 250 12.04 1.50 -8.74
C ALA A 250 11.08 2.69 -8.76
N ILE A 251 10.50 3.11 -7.63
CA ILE A 251 9.68 4.33 -7.59
C ILE A 251 10.54 5.60 -7.60
N LEU A 252 11.84 5.47 -7.28
CA LEU A 252 12.78 6.59 -7.24
C LEU A 252 13.40 6.88 -8.62
N GLN A 253 12.55 6.88 -9.65
CA GLN A 253 12.89 7.15 -11.04
C GLN A 253 11.79 7.99 -11.71
N PRO A 254 12.06 8.60 -12.87
CA PRO A 254 11.03 9.33 -13.62
C PRO A 254 9.80 8.44 -13.92
N PRO A 255 8.57 8.97 -13.80
CA PRO A 255 8.25 10.38 -13.60
C PRO A 255 8.18 10.82 -12.12
N PHE A 256 8.43 9.96 -11.14
CA PHE A 256 8.30 10.26 -9.71
C PHE A 256 9.48 11.09 -9.19
N PHE A 257 10.69 10.71 -9.56
CA PHE A 257 11.94 11.32 -9.09
C PHE A 257 13.01 11.40 -10.18
N SER A 258 13.79 12.46 -10.21
CA SER A 258 15.01 12.59 -11.00
C SER A 258 15.98 13.53 -10.30
N PHE A 259 17.27 13.16 -10.25
CA PHE A 259 18.31 14.03 -9.67
C PHE A 259 18.47 15.36 -10.40
N ASP A 260 18.22 15.36 -11.71
CA ASP A 260 18.41 16.52 -12.56
C ASP A 260 17.14 17.37 -12.68
N ALA A 261 16.04 16.93 -12.03
CA ALA A 261 14.80 17.68 -12.04
C ALA A 261 14.85 18.87 -11.07
N ASP A 262 14.15 19.93 -11.46
CA ASP A 262 13.85 21.05 -10.59
C ASP A 262 13.13 20.58 -9.30
N PRO A 263 13.47 21.13 -8.13
CA PRO A 263 12.88 20.70 -6.86
C PRO A 263 11.35 20.62 -6.86
N ALA A 264 10.66 21.56 -7.55
CA ALA A 264 9.21 21.55 -7.61
C ALA A 264 8.67 20.29 -8.28
N VAL A 265 9.39 19.71 -9.25
CA VAL A 265 9.01 18.44 -9.91
C VAL A 265 9.18 17.27 -8.96
N ASN A 266 10.28 17.19 -8.21
CA ASN A 266 10.53 16.14 -7.24
C ASN A 266 9.58 16.22 -6.03
N PHE A 267 9.31 17.42 -5.51
CA PHE A 267 8.33 17.59 -4.42
C PHE A 267 6.91 17.27 -4.88
N GLY A 268 6.52 17.62 -6.11
CA GLY A 268 5.20 17.31 -6.68
C GLY A 268 5.04 15.86 -7.12
N GLY A 269 6.12 15.16 -7.44
CA GLY A 269 6.17 13.73 -7.76
C GLY A 269 6.37 12.89 -6.51
N ILE A 270 7.62 12.46 -6.27
CA ILE A 270 7.94 11.58 -5.13
C ILE A 270 7.66 12.23 -3.77
N GLY A 271 7.82 13.56 -3.65
CA GLY A 271 7.52 14.27 -2.41
C GLY A 271 6.06 14.11 -1.99
N ALA A 272 5.13 14.25 -2.92
CA ALA A 272 3.71 14.01 -2.66
C ALA A 272 3.42 12.54 -2.29
N VAL A 273 4.14 11.57 -2.87
CA VAL A 273 4.05 10.15 -2.49
C VAL A 273 4.61 9.93 -1.07
N ILE A 274 5.73 10.56 -0.71
CA ILE A 274 6.26 10.50 0.66
C ILE A 274 5.23 11.04 1.66
N GLY A 275 4.64 12.19 1.36
CA GLY A 275 3.59 12.79 2.18
C GLY A 275 2.35 11.91 2.28
N HIS A 276 1.97 11.19 1.20
CA HIS A 276 0.91 10.20 1.16
C HIS A 276 1.19 9.05 2.15
N GLU A 277 2.38 8.43 2.07
CA GLU A 277 2.74 7.35 2.99
C GLU A 277 2.83 7.83 4.45
N MET A 278 3.31 9.04 4.67
CA MET A 278 3.30 9.63 6.02
C MET A 278 1.88 9.86 6.54
N SER A 279 0.95 10.28 5.66
CA SER A 279 -0.45 10.52 6.00
C SER A 279 -1.18 9.23 6.37
N HIS A 280 -0.79 8.06 5.81
CA HIS A 280 -1.28 6.76 6.24
C HIS A 280 -1.03 6.46 7.72
N GLY A 281 -0.02 7.07 8.34
CA GLY A 281 0.17 6.99 9.78
C GLY A 281 -0.95 7.63 10.60
N PHE A 282 -1.77 8.46 9.97
CA PHE A 282 -2.81 9.28 10.61
C PHE A 282 -4.19 9.17 9.93
N ASP A 283 -4.34 8.32 8.90
CA ASP A 283 -5.61 8.05 8.25
C ASP A 283 -6.57 7.26 9.15
N ASP A 284 -7.69 6.82 8.62
CA ASP A 284 -8.73 6.09 9.35
C ASP A 284 -8.27 4.74 9.94
N SER A 285 -7.25 4.12 9.35
CA SER A 285 -6.66 2.85 9.81
C SER A 285 -5.37 3.08 10.63
N GLY A 286 -4.46 3.90 10.12
CA GLY A 286 -3.17 4.16 10.77
C GLY A 286 -3.31 4.93 12.08
N ALA A 287 -4.35 5.77 12.21
CA ALA A 287 -4.68 6.47 13.44
C ALA A 287 -4.99 5.55 14.64
N GLU A 288 -5.31 4.28 14.39
CA GLU A 288 -5.54 3.30 15.45
C GLU A 288 -4.25 2.79 16.11
N TYR A 289 -3.08 3.01 15.46
CA TYR A 289 -1.77 2.58 15.96
C TYR A 289 -0.99 3.72 16.58
N ASP A 290 -0.36 3.46 17.72
CA ASP A 290 0.56 4.43 18.36
C ASP A 290 1.92 4.51 17.64
N GLY A 291 2.82 5.37 18.13
CA GLY A 291 4.16 5.55 17.55
C GLY A 291 5.11 4.35 17.69
N ASP A 292 4.76 3.36 18.49
CA ASP A 292 5.54 2.13 18.70
C ASP A 292 4.97 0.95 17.87
N GLY A 293 3.87 1.20 17.14
CA GLY A 293 3.19 0.21 16.31
C GLY A 293 2.19 -0.67 17.04
N ASN A 294 1.79 -0.28 18.25
CA ASN A 294 0.75 -0.98 19.00
C ASN A 294 -0.63 -0.47 18.58
N LEU A 295 -1.58 -1.39 18.41
CA LEU A 295 -2.98 -1.04 18.23
C LEU A 295 -3.51 -0.51 19.56
N LYS A 296 -3.49 0.80 19.71
CA LYS A 296 -3.82 1.49 20.95
C LYS A 296 -4.45 2.84 20.65
N ASN A 297 -5.64 3.09 21.22
CA ASN A 297 -6.23 4.41 21.15
C ASN A 297 -5.35 5.45 21.87
N TRP A 298 -4.89 6.44 21.11
CA TRP A 298 -4.09 7.56 21.62
C TRP A 298 -4.78 8.92 21.40
N TRP A 299 -5.92 8.93 20.72
CA TRP A 299 -6.74 10.11 20.46
C TRP A 299 -7.72 10.39 21.64
N SER A 300 -8.10 11.64 21.82
CA SER A 300 -9.30 11.94 22.61
C SER A 300 -10.57 11.56 21.82
N ASP A 301 -11.66 11.23 22.54
CA ASP A 301 -12.92 10.87 21.88
C ASP A 301 -13.46 12.01 21.03
N LYS A 302 -13.30 13.25 21.50
CA LYS A 302 -13.70 14.46 20.77
C LYS A 302 -12.91 14.63 19.46
N ASP A 303 -11.60 14.39 19.49
CA ASP A 303 -10.76 14.50 18.29
C ASP A 303 -11.10 13.41 17.28
N LYS A 304 -11.39 12.18 17.74
CA LYS A 304 -11.91 11.11 16.88
C LYS A 304 -13.22 11.49 16.19
N GLU A 305 -14.13 12.09 16.94
CA GLU A 305 -15.40 12.55 16.39
C GLU A 305 -15.21 13.66 15.35
N ASN A 306 -14.32 14.62 15.62
CA ASN A 306 -13.98 15.68 14.68
C ASN A 306 -13.36 15.10 13.41
N PHE A 307 -12.40 14.18 13.54
CA PHE A 307 -11.78 13.50 12.43
C PHE A 307 -12.79 12.74 11.56
N LYS A 308 -13.71 11.98 12.18
CA LYS A 308 -14.80 11.29 11.47
C LYS A 308 -15.72 12.24 10.69
N LYS A 309 -15.99 13.42 11.20
CA LYS A 309 -16.79 14.43 10.47
C LYS A 309 -16.06 14.92 9.22
N ILE A 310 -14.76 15.20 9.34
CA ILE A 310 -13.93 15.69 8.23
C ILE A 310 -13.75 14.59 7.17
N THR A 311 -13.42 13.38 7.56
CA THR A 311 -13.23 12.26 6.64
C THR A 311 -14.53 11.86 5.93
N LYS A 312 -15.68 11.94 6.63
CA LYS A 312 -17.00 11.76 6.02
C LYS A 312 -17.29 12.82 4.96
N ALA A 313 -16.91 14.08 5.19
CA ALA A 313 -17.08 15.14 4.21
C ALA A 313 -16.23 14.87 2.95
N LEU A 314 -14.98 14.38 3.11
CA LEU A 314 -14.14 13.98 2.00
C LEU A 314 -14.73 12.77 1.25
N ALA A 315 -15.16 11.72 1.96
CA ALA A 315 -15.81 10.55 1.37
C ALA A 315 -17.03 10.95 0.52
N THR A 316 -17.88 11.84 1.03
CA THR A 316 -19.03 12.35 0.29
C THR A 316 -18.66 13.13 -0.99
N GLN A 317 -17.47 13.76 -1.02
CA GLN A 317 -16.98 14.35 -2.28
C GLN A 317 -16.62 13.28 -3.30
N PHE A 318 -15.96 12.19 -2.85
CA PHE A 318 -15.54 11.11 -3.73
C PHE A 318 -16.68 10.22 -4.20
N ASP A 319 -17.75 10.07 -3.45
CA ASP A 319 -18.99 9.37 -3.86
C ASP A 319 -19.62 9.95 -5.14
N LYS A 320 -19.29 11.19 -5.50
CA LYS A 320 -19.81 11.87 -6.70
C LYS A 320 -19.08 11.52 -7.99
N TYR A 321 -17.91 10.89 -7.90
CA TYR A 321 -17.15 10.52 -9.10
C TYR A 321 -17.68 9.23 -9.70
N GLU A 322 -18.02 9.30 -11.00
CA GLU A 322 -18.55 8.21 -11.83
C GLU A 322 -17.52 7.84 -12.91
N PRO A 323 -16.54 6.96 -12.62
CA PRO A 323 -15.52 6.55 -13.59
C PRO A 323 -16.09 5.87 -14.83
N VAL A 324 -17.17 5.11 -14.66
CA VAL A 324 -17.91 4.45 -15.72
C VAL A 324 -19.39 4.64 -15.43
N LYS A 325 -20.22 4.85 -16.45
CA LYS A 325 -21.65 5.08 -16.29
C LYS A 325 -22.31 4.03 -15.40
N GLY A 326 -22.98 4.47 -14.33
CA GLY A 326 -23.62 3.62 -13.33
C GLY A 326 -22.66 3.00 -12.28
N HIS A 327 -21.36 3.33 -12.34
CA HIS A 327 -20.35 2.82 -11.41
C HIS A 327 -19.60 3.96 -10.74
N PHE A 328 -19.95 4.21 -9.49
CA PHE A 328 -19.40 5.31 -8.68
C PHE A 328 -18.24 4.85 -7.81
N VAL A 329 -17.37 5.77 -7.46
CA VAL A 329 -16.39 5.57 -6.38
C VAL A 329 -17.14 5.40 -5.07
N ASN A 330 -16.72 4.46 -4.24
CA ASN A 330 -17.20 4.37 -2.86
C ASN A 330 -16.24 5.18 -1.97
N GLY A 331 -16.61 6.42 -1.66
CA GLY A 331 -15.77 7.34 -0.91
C GLY A 331 -15.44 6.86 0.51
N THR A 332 -16.29 6.05 1.13
CA THR A 332 -16.00 5.42 2.43
C THR A 332 -14.95 4.32 2.28
N PHE A 333 -15.08 3.46 1.28
CA PHE A 333 -14.12 2.38 1.01
C PHE A 333 -12.74 2.93 0.60
N THR A 334 -12.71 4.05 -0.11
CA THR A 334 -11.47 4.70 -0.55
C THR A 334 -10.97 5.80 0.40
N SER A 335 -11.54 5.89 1.61
CA SER A 335 -11.30 7.02 2.53
C SER A 335 -9.83 7.18 2.90
N GLY A 336 -9.16 6.12 3.34
CA GLY A 336 -7.75 6.16 3.73
C GLY A 336 -6.84 6.68 2.63
N GLU A 337 -7.02 6.18 1.41
CA GLU A 337 -6.26 6.59 0.23
C GLU A 337 -6.52 8.05 -0.16
N ASN A 338 -7.78 8.48 -0.08
CA ASN A 338 -8.14 9.86 -0.41
C ASN A 338 -7.63 10.86 0.64
N ILE A 339 -7.60 10.46 1.93
CA ILE A 339 -6.99 11.22 3.02
C ILE A 339 -5.48 11.36 2.77
N ALA A 340 -4.83 10.23 2.44
CA ALA A 340 -3.40 10.18 2.19
C ALA A 340 -2.98 11.04 0.97
N ASP A 341 -3.75 11.02 -0.11
CA ASP A 341 -3.52 11.88 -1.28
C ASP A 341 -3.65 13.37 -0.93
N LEU A 342 -4.73 13.76 -0.26
CA LEU A 342 -4.97 15.16 0.10
C LEU A 342 -3.90 15.66 1.07
N GLY A 343 -3.60 14.88 2.11
CA GLY A 343 -2.55 15.18 3.08
C GLY A 343 -1.17 15.23 2.43
N GLY A 344 -0.87 14.23 1.60
CA GLY A 344 0.41 14.10 0.92
C GLY A 344 0.75 15.29 0.03
N VAL A 345 -0.21 15.73 -0.79
CA VAL A 345 -0.01 16.91 -1.66
C VAL A 345 0.14 18.19 -0.85
N ASN A 346 -0.68 18.41 0.21
CA ASN A 346 -0.56 19.60 1.06
C ASN A 346 0.79 19.66 1.77
N ILE A 347 1.18 18.58 2.43
CA ILE A 347 2.45 18.48 3.16
C ILE A 347 3.63 18.70 2.21
N ALA A 348 3.61 18.10 1.02
CA ALA A 348 4.68 18.22 0.03
C ALA A 348 4.77 19.62 -0.57
N TYR A 349 3.63 20.28 -0.79
CA TYR A 349 3.62 21.66 -1.25
C TYR A 349 4.27 22.61 -0.25
N ASP A 350 3.93 22.50 1.02
CA ASP A 350 4.52 23.36 2.06
C ASP A 350 5.98 22.98 2.34
N ALA A 351 6.35 21.70 2.22
CA ALA A 351 7.74 21.26 2.24
C ALA A 351 8.57 21.91 1.11
N LEU A 352 8.00 22.01 -0.11
CA LEU A 352 8.62 22.77 -1.20
C LEU A 352 8.80 24.25 -0.83
N GLN A 353 7.80 24.89 -0.20
CA GLN A 353 7.94 26.30 0.20
C GLN A 353 9.06 26.49 1.26
N LEU A 354 9.21 25.54 2.20
CA LEU A 354 10.32 25.53 3.15
C LEU A 354 11.67 25.40 2.43
N TYR A 355 11.78 24.44 1.52
CA TYR A 355 12.98 24.24 0.70
C TYR A 355 13.37 25.52 -0.07
N LEU A 356 12.40 26.14 -0.76
CA LEU A 356 12.62 27.34 -1.55
C LEU A 356 12.99 28.57 -0.71
N LYS A 357 12.56 28.62 0.53
CA LYS A 357 12.98 29.68 1.49
C LYS A 357 14.45 29.54 1.87
N GLU A 358 14.95 28.33 1.98
CA GLU A 358 16.33 28.04 2.40
C GLU A 358 17.31 28.04 1.21
N HIS A 359 16.87 27.59 0.01
CA HIS A 359 17.74 27.39 -1.16
C HIS A 359 17.52 28.41 -2.29
N GLY A 360 16.51 29.27 -2.16
CA GLY A 360 16.16 30.24 -3.19
C GLY A 360 15.12 29.69 -4.21
N LYS A 361 14.53 30.61 -4.93
CA LYS A 361 13.50 30.32 -5.93
C LYS A 361 14.12 30.16 -7.31
N VAL A 362 13.71 29.12 -8.02
CA VAL A 362 14.00 28.95 -9.46
C VAL A 362 12.91 29.67 -10.26
N GLY A 363 13.25 30.42 -11.26
CA GLY A 363 12.32 31.14 -12.13
C GLY A 363 11.35 30.22 -12.89
N LYS A 364 10.63 30.79 -13.85
CA LYS A 364 9.80 30.00 -14.76
C LYS A 364 10.67 29.06 -15.61
N ILE A 365 10.23 27.80 -15.73
CA ILE A 365 10.80 26.80 -16.65
C ILE A 365 9.68 26.40 -17.61
N SER A 366 9.93 26.43 -18.91
CA SER A 366 8.93 26.14 -19.95
C SER A 366 7.61 26.95 -19.78
N GLY A 367 7.73 28.20 -19.29
CA GLY A 367 6.59 29.08 -19.04
C GLY A 367 5.85 28.88 -17.72
N TYR A 368 6.13 27.80 -16.98
CA TYR A 368 5.46 27.47 -15.70
C TYR A 368 6.23 27.96 -14.48
N THR A 369 5.50 28.49 -13.50
CA THR A 369 6.03 28.82 -12.18
C THR A 369 6.36 27.54 -11.39
N GLN A 370 7.15 27.67 -10.32
CA GLN A 370 7.47 26.53 -9.42
C GLN A 370 6.21 25.86 -8.87
N ASN A 371 5.22 26.65 -8.43
CA ASN A 371 3.96 26.12 -7.92
C ASN A 371 3.17 25.36 -8.99
N GLN A 372 3.13 25.88 -10.23
CA GLN A 372 2.50 25.17 -11.34
C GLN A 372 3.22 23.87 -11.66
N ARG A 373 4.57 23.85 -11.68
CA ARG A 373 5.35 22.63 -11.95
C ARG A 373 5.14 21.56 -10.88
N PHE A 374 4.99 21.96 -9.61
CA PHE A 374 4.64 21.05 -8.52
C PHE A 374 3.33 20.31 -8.81
N PHE A 375 2.23 21.03 -9.05
CA PHE A 375 0.93 20.41 -9.30
C PHE A 375 0.87 19.64 -10.64
N LEU A 376 1.60 20.11 -11.67
CA LEU A 376 1.72 19.37 -12.94
C LEU A 376 2.50 18.07 -12.76
N SER A 377 3.52 18.03 -11.88
CA SER A 377 4.25 16.82 -11.56
C SER A 377 3.34 15.80 -10.87
N TRP A 378 2.56 16.21 -9.86
CA TRP A 378 1.54 15.38 -9.24
C TRP A 378 0.57 14.78 -10.26
N ALA A 379 -0.01 15.61 -11.11
CA ALA A 379 -0.93 15.12 -12.15
C ALA A 379 -0.24 14.17 -13.14
N THR A 380 1.04 14.36 -13.41
CA THR A 380 1.83 13.55 -14.34
C THR A 380 2.06 12.13 -13.83
N VAL A 381 2.34 11.93 -12.54
CA VAL A 381 2.57 10.60 -11.98
C VAL A 381 1.31 9.73 -12.01
N TRP A 382 0.12 10.33 -12.05
CA TRP A 382 -1.16 9.63 -12.12
C TRP A 382 -1.70 9.45 -13.54
N ARG A 383 -0.97 9.84 -14.59
CA ARG A 383 -1.40 9.60 -15.97
C ARG A 383 -1.54 8.10 -16.24
N SER A 384 -2.72 7.71 -16.67
CA SER A 384 -3.02 6.31 -16.98
C SER A 384 -4.08 6.18 -18.06
N VAL A 385 -4.09 5.02 -18.71
CA VAL A 385 -5.16 4.58 -19.59
C VAL A 385 -5.67 3.24 -19.08
N ALA A 386 -6.95 3.14 -18.82
CA ALA A 386 -7.57 1.93 -18.31
C ALA A 386 -8.78 1.53 -19.15
N LYS A 387 -9.02 0.23 -19.28
CA LYS A 387 -10.24 -0.28 -19.93
C LYS A 387 -11.43 -0.14 -18.99
N GLU A 388 -12.61 0.05 -19.54
CA GLU A 388 -13.85 0.19 -18.79
C GLU A 388 -14.09 -0.97 -17.81
N LYS A 389 -13.93 -2.22 -18.26
CA LYS A 389 -14.06 -3.39 -17.38
C LYS A 389 -13.08 -3.38 -16.20
N HIS A 390 -11.87 -2.86 -16.42
CA HIS A 390 -10.89 -2.71 -15.34
C HIS A 390 -11.37 -1.68 -14.33
N LEU A 391 -11.85 -0.51 -14.79
CA LEU A 391 -12.38 0.53 -13.91
C LEU A 391 -13.60 0.06 -13.11
N ILE A 392 -14.53 -0.68 -13.74
CA ILE A 392 -15.69 -1.29 -13.06
C ILE A 392 -15.24 -2.25 -11.94
N ASN A 393 -14.22 -3.07 -12.21
CA ASN A 393 -13.67 -3.96 -11.19
C ASN A 393 -12.96 -3.18 -10.09
N GLN A 394 -12.16 -2.18 -10.46
CA GLN A 394 -11.39 -1.35 -9.52
C GLN A 394 -12.30 -0.69 -8.48
N VAL A 395 -13.36 0.02 -8.89
CA VAL A 395 -14.26 0.70 -7.95
C VAL A 395 -15.00 -0.23 -6.99
N LYS A 396 -15.03 -1.54 -7.27
CA LYS A 396 -15.65 -2.55 -6.42
C LYS A 396 -14.69 -3.24 -5.45
N THR A 397 -13.40 -3.31 -5.79
CA THR A 397 -12.45 -4.22 -5.13
C THR A 397 -11.14 -3.57 -4.69
N ASP A 398 -10.85 -2.36 -5.16
CA ASP A 398 -9.60 -1.65 -4.87
C ASP A 398 -9.88 -0.42 -4.00
N PRO A 399 -9.20 -0.25 -2.85
CA PRO A 399 -9.38 0.92 -1.99
C PRO A 399 -8.88 2.22 -2.60
N HIS A 400 -8.20 2.17 -3.76
CA HIS A 400 -7.72 3.35 -4.46
C HIS A 400 -8.74 3.88 -5.46
N THR A 401 -9.02 5.16 -5.39
CA THR A 401 -9.75 5.88 -6.44
C THR A 401 -8.98 5.76 -7.78
N PRO A 402 -9.65 5.61 -8.96
CA PRO A 402 -8.99 5.55 -10.25
C PRO A 402 -7.99 6.68 -10.48
N GLN A 403 -6.81 6.34 -11.06
CA GLN A 403 -5.64 7.22 -11.13
C GLN A 403 -5.96 8.59 -11.72
N TYR A 404 -6.72 8.67 -12.81
CA TYR A 404 -7.04 9.96 -13.44
C TYR A 404 -7.88 10.87 -12.54
N ILE A 405 -8.66 10.30 -11.59
CA ILE A 405 -9.40 11.09 -10.58
C ILE A 405 -8.43 11.54 -9.49
N ARG A 406 -7.50 10.67 -9.04
CA ARG A 406 -6.45 11.04 -8.08
C ARG A 406 -5.60 12.21 -8.58
N ALA A 407 -5.39 12.32 -9.89
CA ALA A 407 -4.64 13.41 -10.50
C ALA A 407 -5.20 14.81 -10.18
N TYR A 408 -6.50 14.98 -9.97
CA TYR A 408 -7.11 16.29 -9.76
C TYR A 408 -8.01 16.40 -8.53
N ALA A 409 -8.67 15.32 -8.10
CA ALA A 409 -9.66 15.38 -7.03
C ALA A 409 -9.13 15.93 -5.69
N PRO A 410 -7.93 15.53 -5.20
CA PRO A 410 -7.34 16.14 -4.02
C PRO A 410 -7.09 17.64 -4.19
N LEU A 411 -6.65 18.08 -5.38
CA LEU A 411 -6.29 19.46 -5.68
C LEU A 411 -7.46 20.43 -5.51
N LEU A 412 -8.70 19.95 -5.70
CA LEU A 412 -9.92 20.74 -5.52
C LEU A 412 -10.16 21.18 -4.07
N ASN A 413 -9.37 20.67 -3.13
CA ASN A 413 -9.40 21.05 -1.72
C ASN A 413 -8.18 21.93 -1.31
N ILE A 414 -7.27 22.23 -2.24
CA ILE A 414 -5.97 22.90 -1.95
C ILE A 414 -5.98 24.33 -2.47
N ASP A 415 -6.04 25.32 -1.56
CA ASP A 415 -6.10 26.74 -1.91
C ASP A 415 -4.90 27.19 -2.77
N ALA A 416 -3.72 26.62 -2.57
CA ALA A 416 -2.52 26.93 -3.34
C ALA A 416 -2.64 26.55 -4.82
N TRP A 417 -3.39 25.47 -5.14
CA TRP A 417 -3.66 25.08 -6.52
C TRP A 417 -4.50 26.12 -7.26
N TYR A 418 -5.57 26.64 -6.61
CA TYR A 418 -6.41 27.69 -7.17
C TYR A 418 -5.58 28.95 -7.49
N LYS A 419 -4.70 29.32 -6.58
CA LYS A 419 -3.80 30.49 -6.78
C LYS A 419 -2.78 30.24 -7.89
N ALA A 420 -2.24 29.02 -7.99
CA ALA A 420 -1.23 28.70 -9.00
C ALA A 420 -1.77 28.77 -10.44
N PHE A 421 -3.03 28.44 -10.66
CA PHE A 421 -3.67 28.36 -11.97
C PHE A 421 -4.75 29.42 -12.21
N ASP A 422 -4.91 30.38 -11.30
CA ASP A 422 -5.94 31.44 -11.33
C ASP A 422 -7.36 30.87 -11.53
N VAL A 423 -7.65 29.74 -10.86
CA VAL A 423 -8.97 29.08 -10.93
C VAL A 423 -9.97 29.85 -10.07
N LYS A 424 -11.10 30.23 -10.66
CA LYS A 424 -12.12 31.10 -10.05
C LYS A 424 -13.54 30.62 -10.31
N GLU A 425 -14.48 31.26 -9.67
CA GLU A 425 -15.89 30.94 -9.83
C GLU A 425 -16.32 31.02 -11.30
N GLY A 426 -17.00 29.98 -11.75
CA GLY A 426 -17.36 29.76 -13.16
C GLY A 426 -16.46 28.75 -13.89
N ASP A 427 -15.27 28.46 -13.38
CA ASP A 427 -14.42 27.42 -13.97
C ASP A 427 -14.92 26.02 -13.62
N LYS A 428 -14.77 25.07 -14.55
CA LYS A 428 -15.29 23.70 -14.43
C LYS A 428 -14.84 22.96 -13.15
N LEU A 429 -13.62 23.23 -12.71
CA LEU A 429 -13.01 22.58 -11.52
C LEU A 429 -13.06 23.47 -10.27
N TYR A 430 -13.81 24.58 -10.30
CA TYR A 430 -13.93 25.44 -9.13
C TYR A 430 -14.80 24.79 -8.06
N LYS A 431 -14.33 24.86 -6.82
CA LYS A 431 -15.06 24.50 -5.60
C LYS A 431 -15.00 25.68 -4.64
N LYS A 432 -16.14 26.05 -4.05
CA LYS A 432 -16.21 27.16 -3.08
C LYS A 432 -15.31 26.89 -1.88
N PRO A 433 -14.64 27.90 -1.31
CA PRO A 433 -13.70 27.72 -0.19
C PRO A 433 -14.28 26.93 1.00
N GLN A 434 -15.55 27.18 1.36
CA GLN A 434 -16.24 26.50 2.45
C GLN A 434 -16.56 25.02 2.17
N GLU A 435 -16.48 24.59 0.93
CA GLU A 435 -16.68 23.19 0.51
C GLU A 435 -15.36 22.40 0.43
N ARG A 436 -14.23 23.09 0.57
CA ARG A 436 -12.90 22.48 0.54
C ARG A 436 -12.62 21.80 1.86
N VAL A 437 -12.33 20.52 1.82
CA VAL A 437 -11.99 19.73 3.01
C VAL A 437 -10.52 19.95 3.36
N LYS A 438 -10.25 20.25 4.64
CA LYS A 438 -8.91 20.38 5.21
C LYS A 438 -8.75 19.33 6.30
N ILE A 439 -7.80 18.42 6.12
CA ILE A 439 -7.52 17.35 7.09
C ILE A 439 -6.24 17.67 7.84
N TRP A 440 -5.16 17.78 7.11
CA TRP A 440 -3.83 18.15 7.60
C TRP A 440 -3.38 19.50 7.06
#